data_eda3d34ac76b04dd5f0dbdb6a5efcf2b
#
_entry.id   eda3d34ac76b04dd5f0dbdb6a5efcf2b
#
_cell.length_a   1.000
_cell.length_b   1.000
_cell.length_c   1.000
_cell.angle_alpha   90.00
_cell.angle_beta   90.00
_cell.angle_gamma   90.00
#
_symmetry.space_group_name_H-M   'P 1'
#
loop_
_entity.id
_entity.type
_entity.pdbx_description
1 polymer ?
#
loop_
_entity_poly.entity_id
_entity_poly.type
_entity_poly.pdbx_seq_one_letter_code
_entity_poly.pdbx_strand_id
1 'polypeptide(L)'
;MKYPIGIQSFEQIIEDDYVYLDKTALVYDLVTNGKIYFLSRPRRFGKSLLVSTLKCYFEGKKELFKGLAIDKLEKEWKQYPVFHLSFGGQNFVEPYALDKVLEEFVAMAERIYGREELAETLGSRFKAVLGKAHQKTGMRAVVLIDEYDKPLLDVMDMDISVQNEYGKMTLEDYNRNLLKGVYSVFKEADDDLQFVLLTGVTKFSQVSVFSGFNQPNDISMDEHYEALCGITEEELYSTFDEQIKAMAVRYKTTEEGMKYKLKRKFDGYHFSPNMLDIYNPFSILNALSKKILADYWFRTGSPTYLVRLLSHFDENINEMVNRFYPTSSFIDYKADVEAPLPMIYQSGYLTIKDWNMDTDSYLLDFPNDEVRSGFLTLVASSYLKPSKSTDAWVIQVIDVMSKGDCHQLENLMTSFFASIPYNQRRKDDEREKERYFQYTFYLVLRMISCFTVFIEKQQSEGRVDCVVETPNYIYIFEFKRDGSAEEALKQIEDMGYAREYAADGRKIYQIGCNFSSKTGTIDGWKMK
;
A
#
# COMPACT_ATOMS: atom_id res chain seq x y z
N MET A 1 17.00 9.35 21.95
CA MET A 1 16.78 8.29 20.93
C MET A 1 16.81 8.93 19.55
N LYS A 2 17.59 8.38 18.61
CA LYS A 2 17.65 8.85 17.20
C LYS A 2 16.78 7.93 16.34
N TYR A 3 15.87 8.51 15.57
CA TYR A 3 14.95 7.74 14.70
C TYR A 3 15.51 7.64 13.28
N PRO A 4 15.61 6.44 12.68
CA PRO A 4 16.17 6.25 11.34
C PRO A 4 15.14 6.60 10.24
N ILE A 5 14.53 7.78 10.32
CA ILE A 5 13.49 8.20 9.37
C ILE A 5 14.14 8.50 8.01
N GLY A 6 13.84 7.66 7.01
CA GLY A 6 14.37 7.78 5.66
C GLY A 6 15.78 7.21 5.47
N ILE A 7 16.39 6.62 6.50
CA ILE A 7 17.69 5.95 6.41
C ILE A 7 17.47 4.50 5.99
N GLN A 8 18.17 4.06 4.95
CA GLN A 8 18.06 2.71 4.39
C GLN A 8 19.35 1.89 4.60
N SER A 9 20.44 2.53 5.02
CA SER A 9 21.72 1.90 5.27
C SER A 9 21.77 1.32 6.67
N PHE A 10 21.87 -0.02 6.78
CA PHE A 10 22.06 -0.72 8.05
C PHE A 10 23.36 -0.26 8.74
N GLU A 11 24.47 -0.18 7.99
CA GLU A 11 25.76 0.30 8.48
C GLU A 11 25.63 1.69 9.13
N GLN A 12 25.01 2.64 8.44
CA GLN A 12 24.79 3.97 9.00
C GLN A 12 23.89 3.96 10.26
N ILE A 13 22.85 3.12 10.28
CA ILE A 13 21.98 3.01 11.46
C ILE A 13 22.76 2.57 12.68
N ILE A 14 23.63 1.57 12.53
CA ILE A 14 24.41 1.03 13.64
C ILE A 14 25.54 1.99 14.05
N GLU A 15 26.31 2.50 13.08
CA GLU A 15 27.48 3.37 13.37
C GLU A 15 27.08 4.72 13.98
N ASP A 16 25.96 5.30 13.56
CA ASP A 16 25.46 6.58 14.05
C ASP A 16 24.52 6.45 15.27
N ASP A 17 24.35 5.26 15.84
CA ASP A 17 23.53 4.97 17.02
C ASP A 17 22.05 5.39 16.85
N TYR A 18 21.47 5.05 15.71
CA TYR A 18 20.02 5.12 15.50
C TYR A 18 19.33 3.91 16.12
N VAL A 19 18.08 4.07 16.51
CA VAL A 19 17.29 2.93 16.99
C VAL A 19 17.12 1.90 15.87
N TYR A 20 17.48 0.66 16.16
CA TYR A 20 17.31 -0.49 15.28
C TYR A 20 16.43 -1.52 15.96
N LEU A 21 15.33 -1.90 15.32
CA LEU A 21 14.50 -3.02 15.76
C LEU A 21 15.08 -4.30 15.18
N ASP A 22 15.58 -5.15 16.05
CA ASP A 22 16.39 -6.31 15.67
C ASP A 22 15.57 -7.41 14.97
N LYS A 23 15.69 -7.50 13.66
CA LYS A 23 15.12 -8.56 12.81
C LYS A 23 16.15 -9.62 12.42
N THR A 24 17.37 -9.56 12.99
CA THR A 24 18.49 -10.37 12.49
C THR A 24 18.35 -11.87 12.77
N ALA A 25 17.50 -12.28 13.71
CA ALA A 25 17.15 -13.68 13.86
C ALA A 25 16.41 -14.23 12.62
N LEU A 26 15.43 -13.48 12.10
CA LEU A 26 14.72 -13.81 10.87
C LEU A 26 15.63 -13.72 9.63
N VAL A 27 16.57 -12.76 9.62
CA VAL A 27 17.59 -12.68 8.57
C VAL A 27 18.47 -13.93 8.56
N TYR A 28 18.92 -14.39 9.73
CA TYR A 28 19.71 -15.63 9.84
C TYR A 28 18.93 -16.85 9.35
N ASP A 29 17.68 -16.95 9.75
CA ASP A 29 16.80 -18.02 9.31
C ASP A 29 16.58 -18.00 7.79
N LEU A 30 16.36 -16.82 7.21
CA LEU A 30 16.21 -16.64 5.78
C LEU A 30 17.44 -17.13 4.98
N VAL A 31 18.65 -16.78 5.43
CA VAL A 31 19.89 -17.10 4.71
C VAL A 31 20.34 -18.56 4.89
N THR A 32 19.82 -19.25 5.92
CA THR A 32 20.15 -20.66 6.20
C THR A 32 19.15 -21.66 5.65
N ASN A 33 17.88 -21.25 5.41
CA ASN A 33 16.80 -22.17 5.04
C ASN A 33 16.45 -22.19 3.54
N GLY A 34 17.07 -21.36 2.73
CA GLY A 34 16.80 -21.35 1.30
C GLY A 34 17.80 -20.54 0.50
N LYS A 35 17.53 -20.41 -0.80
CA LYS A 35 18.50 -19.85 -1.73
C LYS A 35 17.94 -18.68 -2.53
N ILE A 36 16.71 -18.78 -3.04
CA ILE A 36 16.13 -17.79 -3.94
C ILE A 36 14.79 -17.37 -3.38
N TYR A 37 14.69 -16.09 -3.04
CA TYR A 37 13.51 -15.52 -2.40
C TYR A 37 12.96 -14.32 -3.16
N PHE A 38 11.66 -14.15 -3.04
CA PHE A 38 10.91 -12.98 -3.45
C PHE A 38 10.15 -12.40 -2.26
N LEU A 39 10.20 -11.07 -2.09
CA LEU A 39 9.46 -10.35 -1.05
C LEU A 39 8.80 -9.09 -1.62
N SER A 40 7.48 -9.05 -1.61
CA SER A 40 6.73 -7.81 -1.82
C SER A 40 6.23 -7.25 -0.49
N ARG A 41 6.35 -5.94 -0.34
CA ARG A 41 5.78 -5.15 0.77
C ARG A 41 5.43 -3.76 0.25
N PRO A 42 4.45 -3.08 0.82
CA PRO A 42 4.17 -1.70 0.47
C PRO A 42 5.40 -0.80 0.62
N ARG A 43 5.35 0.39 0.06
CA ARG A 43 6.41 1.39 0.21
C ARG A 43 6.62 1.74 1.69
N ARG A 44 7.88 2.04 2.08
CA ARG A 44 8.26 2.47 3.43
C ARG A 44 8.14 1.40 4.54
N PHE A 45 8.09 0.13 4.19
CA PHE A 45 8.09 -1.00 5.14
C PHE A 45 9.48 -1.51 5.53
N GLY A 46 10.57 -0.95 5.00
CA GLY A 46 11.92 -1.34 5.38
C GLY A 46 12.58 -2.38 4.47
N LYS A 47 12.05 -2.64 3.26
CA LYS A 47 12.67 -3.56 2.28
C LYS A 47 14.12 -3.23 1.97
N SER A 48 14.41 -1.98 1.65
CA SER A 48 15.77 -1.54 1.34
C SER A 48 16.72 -1.64 2.55
N LEU A 49 16.20 -1.47 3.77
CA LEU A 49 16.96 -1.73 4.99
C LEU A 49 17.29 -3.22 5.13
N LEU A 50 16.33 -4.11 4.88
CA LEU A 50 16.56 -5.56 4.84
C LEU A 50 17.64 -5.92 3.82
N VAL A 51 17.56 -5.38 2.59
CA VAL A 51 18.58 -5.58 1.55
C VAL A 51 19.94 -5.09 2.02
N SER A 52 20.02 -3.92 2.67
CA SER A 52 21.26 -3.39 3.25
C SER A 52 21.81 -4.26 4.38
N THR A 53 20.94 -4.80 5.24
CA THR A 53 21.33 -5.71 6.32
C THR A 53 21.91 -7.01 5.76
N LEU A 54 21.25 -7.61 4.76
CA LEU A 54 21.74 -8.81 4.06
C LEU A 54 23.08 -8.55 3.36
N LYS A 55 23.22 -7.39 2.72
CA LYS A 55 24.48 -7.00 2.10
C LYS A 55 25.62 -6.96 3.12
N CYS A 56 25.43 -6.29 4.25
CA CYS A 56 26.43 -6.24 5.32
C CYS A 56 26.74 -7.63 5.90
N TYR A 57 25.73 -8.49 6.05
CA TYR A 57 25.92 -9.86 6.50
C TYR A 57 26.79 -10.67 5.52
N PHE A 58 26.46 -10.67 4.23
CA PHE A 58 27.21 -11.42 3.23
C PHE A 58 28.59 -10.81 2.89
N GLU A 59 28.79 -9.52 3.14
CA GLU A 59 30.11 -8.89 3.11
C GLU A 59 30.98 -9.24 4.33
N GLY A 60 30.45 -10.02 5.30
CA GLY A 60 31.18 -10.45 6.49
C GLY A 60 31.45 -9.35 7.50
N LYS A 61 30.66 -8.27 7.52
CA LYS A 61 30.82 -7.12 8.42
C LYS A 61 30.33 -7.42 9.84
N LYS A 62 30.92 -8.40 10.49
CA LYS A 62 30.56 -8.93 11.82
C LYS A 62 30.34 -7.83 12.87
N GLU A 63 31.20 -6.82 12.89
CA GLU A 63 31.19 -5.79 13.94
C GLU A 63 29.86 -4.99 13.97
N LEU A 64 29.17 -4.86 12.83
CA LEU A 64 27.87 -4.19 12.76
C LEU A 64 26.75 -4.98 13.44
N PHE A 65 26.93 -6.28 13.61
CA PHE A 65 25.93 -7.19 14.18
C PHE A 65 26.16 -7.49 15.66
N LYS A 66 27.20 -6.91 16.26
CA LYS A 66 27.54 -7.14 17.65
C LYS A 66 26.39 -6.80 18.60
N GLY A 67 26.00 -7.78 19.40
CA GLY A 67 24.90 -7.65 20.36
C GLY A 67 23.50 -7.88 19.78
N LEU A 68 23.36 -7.99 18.46
CA LEU A 68 22.11 -8.39 17.81
C LEU A 68 21.91 -9.93 17.88
N ALA A 69 20.70 -10.40 17.62
CA ALA A 69 20.35 -11.82 17.72
C ALA A 69 21.26 -12.71 16.85
N ILE A 70 21.57 -12.30 15.63
CA ILE A 70 22.42 -13.03 14.69
C ILE A 70 23.86 -13.22 15.20
N ASP A 71 24.38 -12.33 16.04
CA ASP A 71 25.73 -12.44 16.62
C ASP A 71 25.91 -13.74 17.45
N LYS A 72 24.80 -14.22 18.04
CA LYS A 72 24.76 -15.49 18.79
C LYS A 72 24.55 -16.71 17.89
N LEU A 73 23.93 -16.52 16.75
CA LEU A 73 23.54 -17.60 15.82
C LEU A 73 24.65 -17.90 14.81
N GLU A 74 25.18 -16.86 14.16
CA GLU A 74 26.22 -16.98 13.14
C GLU A 74 27.61 -17.17 13.78
N LYS A 75 28.34 -18.20 13.32
CA LYS A 75 29.66 -18.53 13.86
C LYS A 75 30.81 -18.31 12.87
N GLU A 76 30.52 -18.41 11.58
CA GLU A 76 31.57 -18.46 10.56
C GLU A 76 31.86 -17.10 9.90
N TRP A 77 30.86 -16.23 9.79
CA TRP A 77 30.99 -14.88 9.21
C TRP A 77 31.76 -14.85 7.89
N LYS A 78 31.35 -15.72 6.95
CA LYS A 78 32.00 -15.80 5.63
C LYS A 78 31.76 -14.54 4.82
N GLN A 79 32.73 -14.21 3.98
CA GLN A 79 32.63 -13.11 3.04
C GLN A 79 32.32 -13.64 1.63
N TYR A 80 31.25 -13.16 1.03
CA TYR A 80 30.77 -13.57 -0.29
C TYR A 80 30.92 -12.41 -1.30
N PRO A 81 31.05 -12.69 -2.61
CA PRO A 81 30.89 -11.68 -3.63
C PRO A 81 29.41 -11.26 -3.73
N VAL A 82 29.11 -10.01 -3.36
CA VAL A 82 27.76 -9.46 -3.34
C VAL A 82 27.51 -8.57 -4.54
N PHE A 83 26.48 -8.90 -5.31
CA PHE A 83 25.96 -8.14 -6.44
C PHE A 83 24.65 -7.46 -5.99
N HIS A 84 24.72 -6.17 -5.73
CA HIS A 84 23.57 -5.38 -5.28
C HIS A 84 23.12 -4.43 -6.39
N LEU A 85 21.92 -4.63 -6.92
CA LEU A 85 21.26 -3.79 -7.90
C LEU A 85 20.02 -3.16 -7.27
N SER A 86 19.96 -1.83 -7.28
CA SER A 86 18.77 -1.08 -6.88
C SER A 86 18.25 -0.27 -8.06
N PHE A 87 16.98 -0.42 -8.38
CA PHE A 87 16.29 0.41 -9.36
C PHE A 87 15.72 1.71 -8.75
N GLY A 88 15.84 1.87 -7.42
CA GLY A 88 15.46 3.09 -6.73
C GLY A 88 16.24 4.32 -7.21
N GLY A 89 15.56 5.47 -7.24
CA GLY A 89 16.19 6.74 -7.66
C GLY A 89 16.39 6.92 -9.16
N GLN A 90 16.10 5.91 -9.99
CA GLN A 90 16.15 5.97 -11.44
C GLN A 90 14.79 6.35 -12.04
N ASN A 91 14.79 6.87 -13.27
CA ASN A 91 13.59 7.17 -14.05
C ASN A 91 13.59 6.31 -15.33
N PHE A 92 12.60 5.44 -15.46
CA PHE A 92 12.51 4.48 -16.56
C PHE A 92 11.52 4.89 -17.65
N VAL A 93 10.97 6.09 -17.61
CA VAL A 93 10.07 6.64 -18.64
C VAL A 93 10.83 6.92 -19.96
N GLU A 94 12.14 7.20 -19.87
CA GLU A 94 12.96 7.39 -21.04
C GLU A 94 13.29 6.05 -21.72
N PRO A 95 13.14 5.93 -23.05
CA PRO A 95 13.55 4.75 -23.80
C PRO A 95 15.01 4.36 -23.53
N TYR A 96 15.24 3.07 -23.36
CA TYR A 96 16.57 2.47 -23.10
C TYR A 96 17.24 2.91 -21.79
N ALA A 97 16.51 3.53 -20.85
CA ALA A 97 17.07 3.86 -19.53
C ALA A 97 17.43 2.58 -18.75
N LEU A 98 16.60 1.54 -18.86
CA LEU A 98 16.87 0.26 -18.22
C LEU A 98 18.13 -0.42 -18.75
N ASP A 99 18.36 -0.36 -20.08
CA ASP A 99 19.58 -0.91 -20.70
C ASP A 99 20.83 -0.29 -20.08
N LYS A 100 20.85 1.04 -19.93
CA LYS A 100 22.00 1.76 -19.37
C LYS A 100 22.28 1.34 -17.94
N VAL A 101 21.25 1.23 -17.11
CA VAL A 101 21.38 0.81 -15.70
C VAL A 101 21.93 -0.62 -15.60
N LEU A 102 21.39 -1.54 -16.39
CA LEU A 102 21.86 -2.94 -16.40
C LEU A 102 23.27 -3.07 -16.98
N GLU A 103 23.57 -2.30 -18.05
CA GLU A 103 24.91 -2.27 -18.65
C GLU A 103 25.95 -1.76 -17.65
N GLU A 104 25.67 -0.65 -16.96
CA GLU A 104 26.56 -0.11 -15.92
C GLU A 104 26.77 -1.11 -14.79
N PHE A 105 25.71 -1.78 -14.34
CA PHE A 105 25.79 -2.80 -13.29
C PHE A 105 26.70 -3.97 -13.68
N VAL A 106 26.49 -4.54 -14.88
CA VAL A 106 27.30 -5.65 -15.36
C VAL A 106 28.75 -5.21 -15.63
N ALA A 107 28.95 -4.05 -16.25
CA ALA A 107 30.29 -3.52 -16.52
C ALA A 107 31.10 -3.24 -15.25
N MET A 108 30.45 -2.75 -14.17
CA MET A 108 31.12 -2.59 -12.87
C MET A 108 31.56 -3.93 -12.29
N ALA A 109 30.72 -4.95 -12.38
CA ALA A 109 31.04 -6.30 -11.93
C ALA A 109 32.19 -6.91 -12.76
N GLU A 110 32.18 -6.73 -14.09
CA GLU A 110 33.24 -7.18 -14.99
C GLU A 110 34.59 -6.51 -14.67
N ARG A 111 34.62 -5.24 -14.26
CA ARG A 111 35.86 -4.57 -13.80
C ARG A 111 36.48 -5.23 -12.57
N ILE A 112 35.64 -5.79 -11.68
CA ILE A 112 36.09 -6.41 -10.43
C ILE A 112 36.53 -7.87 -10.67
N TYR A 113 35.72 -8.62 -11.41
CA TYR A 113 35.87 -10.08 -11.54
C TYR A 113 36.42 -10.52 -12.89
N GLY A 114 36.40 -9.67 -13.89
CA GLY A 114 36.86 -9.95 -15.26
C GLY A 114 35.70 -10.14 -16.24
N ARG A 115 35.91 -9.71 -17.48
CA ARG A 115 34.98 -9.87 -18.61
C ARG A 115 35.20 -11.21 -19.31
N GLU A 116 34.14 -11.80 -19.85
CA GLU A 116 34.18 -12.91 -20.80
C GLU A 116 33.98 -12.38 -22.21
N GLU A 117 35.00 -12.54 -23.10
CA GLU A 117 34.99 -11.93 -24.44
C GLU A 117 33.90 -12.52 -25.33
N LEU A 118 33.56 -13.81 -25.14
CA LEU A 118 32.55 -14.50 -25.94
C LEU A 118 31.11 -14.23 -25.47
N ALA A 119 30.92 -13.56 -24.34
CA ALA A 119 29.62 -13.20 -23.80
C ALA A 119 29.19 -11.83 -24.38
N GLU A 120 28.19 -11.81 -25.25
CA GLU A 120 27.74 -10.61 -25.94
C GLU A 120 26.51 -9.96 -25.32
N THR A 121 25.53 -10.78 -24.88
CA THR A 121 24.28 -10.25 -24.31
C THR A 121 24.44 -9.91 -22.82
N LEU A 122 23.63 -8.98 -22.31
CA LEU A 122 23.61 -8.65 -20.88
C LEU A 122 23.45 -9.88 -20.00
N GLY A 123 22.54 -10.80 -20.35
CA GLY A 123 22.35 -12.05 -19.62
C GLY A 123 23.58 -12.95 -19.62
N SER A 124 24.19 -13.21 -20.80
CA SER A 124 25.39 -14.05 -20.90
C SER A 124 26.60 -13.43 -20.17
N ARG A 125 26.76 -12.12 -20.23
CA ARG A 125 27.81 -11.38 -19.50
C ARG A 125 27.59 -11.45 -17.98
N PHE A 126 26.35 -11.27 -17.53
CA PHE A 126 26.03 -11.39 -16.11
C PHE A 126 26.28 -12.82 -15.60
N LYS A 127 25.87 -13.86 -16.35
CA LYS A 127 26.18 -15.24 -16.03
C LYS A 127 27.69 -15.48 -15.89
N ALA A 128 28.45 -15.02 -16.89
CA ALA A 128 29.91 -15.19 -16.90
C ALA A 128 30.59 -14.52 -15.71
N VAL A 129 30.15 -13.32 -15.32
CA VAL A 129 30.75 -12.61 -14.20
C VAL A 129 30.42 -13.25 -12.85
N LEU A 130 29.25 -13.88 -12.69
CA LEU A 130 28.91 -14.68 -11.50
C LEU A 130 29.88 -15.87 -11.36
N GLY A 131 30.10 -16.62 -12.43
CA GLY A 131 31.07 -17.72 -12.44
C GLY A 131 32.51 -17.27 -12.16
N LYS A 132 32.94 -16.15 -12.76
CA LYS A 132 34.28 -15.58 -12.49
C LYS A 132 34.43 -15.10 -11.05
N ALA A 133 33.38 -14.52 -10.45
CA ALA A 133 33.39 -14.14 -9.05
C ALA A 133 33.56 -15.38 -8.14
N HIS A 134 32.81 -16.46 -8.42
CA HIS A 134 32.93 -17.72 -7.70
C HIS A 134 34.35 -18.30 -7.82
N GLN A 135 34.89 -18.40 -9.02
CA GLN A 135 36.25 -18.90 -9.27
C GLN A 135 37.32 -18.07 -8.56
N LYS A 136 37.18 -16.72 -8.59
CA LYS A 136 38.18 -15.80 -8.01
C LYS A 136 38.17 -15.81 -6.48
N THR A 137 36.99 -15.93 -5.86
CA THR A 137 36.82 -15.82 -4.40
C THR A 137 36.73 -17.16 -3.70
N GLY A 138 36.47 -18.24 -4.42
CA GLY A 138 36.12 -19.56 -3.88
C GLY A 138 34.74 -19.59 -3.21
N MET A 139 33.96 -18.51 -3.28
CA MET A 139 32.65 -18.36 -2.67
C MET A 139 31.61 -18.08 -3.75
N ARG A 140 30.45 -18.74 -3.63
CA ARG A 140 29.31 -18.52 -4.52
C ARG A 140 28.78 -17.08 -4.38
N ALA A 141 28.24 -16.54 -5.46
CA ALA A 141 27.75 -15.17 -5.52
C ALA A 141 26.42 -14.98 -4.76
N VAL A 142 26.27 -13.80 -4.20
CA VAL A 142 25.01 -13.31 -3.62
C VAL A 142 24.46 -12.22 -4.50
N VAL A 143 23.16 -12.30 -4.86
CA VAL A 143 22.50 -11.28 -5.70
C VAL A 143 21.33 -10.68 -4.94
N LEU A 144 21.36 -9.37 -4.75
CA LEU A 144 20.32 -8.61 -4.06
C LEU A 144 19.75 -7.56 -5.01
N ILE A 145 18.45 -7.65 -5.31
CA ILE A 145 17.75 -6.73 -6.22
C ILE A 145 16.65 -6.02 -5.46
N ASP A 146 16.79 -4.69 -5.35
CA ASP A 146 15.80 -3.84 -4.69
C ASP A 146 14.96 -3.06 -5.72
N GLU A 147 13.65 -2.93 -5.44
CA GLU A 147 12.66 -2.29 -6.31
C GLU A 147 12.61 -2.90 -7.73
N TYR A 148 12.65 -4.24 -7.84
CA TYR A 148 12.73 -4.98 -9.12
C TYR A 148 11.63 -4.61 -10.12
N ASP A 149 10.49 -4.17 -9.63
CA ASP A 149 9.27 -3.85 -10.35
C ASP A 149 9.21 -2.39 -10.86
N LYS A 150 10.09 -1.53 -10.36
CA LYS A 150 10.10 -0.10 -10.71
C LYS A 150 10.24 0.17 -12.22
N PRO A 151 11.10 -0.54 -13.01
CA PRO A 151 11.19 -0.33 -14.44
C PRO A 151 9.89 -0.60 -15.22
N LEU A 152 8.98 -1.39 -14.64
CA LEU A 152 7.65 -1.66 -15.20
C LEU A 152 6.62 -0.68 -14.68
N LEU A 153 6.61 -0.40 -13.37
CA LEU A 153 5.67 0.51 -12.73
C LEU A 153 5.76 1.94 -13.26
N ASP A 154 6.97 2.42 -13.57
CA ASP A 154 7.17 3.78 -14.08
C ASP A 154 6.51 3.98 -15.45
N VAL A 155 6.45 2.95 -16.29
CA VAL A 155 5.94 3.00 -17.66
C VAL A 155 4.57 2.35 -17.86
N MET A 156 4.02 1.76 -16.80
CA MET A 156 2.73 1.11 -16.82
C MET A 156 1.64 2.07 -17.33
N ASP A 157 0.81 1.57 -18.26
CA ASP A 157 -0.30 2.32 -18.86
C ASP A 157 0.15 3.66 -19.51
N MET A 158 1.36 3.66 -20.07
CA MET A 158 1.89 4.77 -20.87
C MET A 158 1.97 4.39 -22.33
N ASP A 159 1.46 5.25 -23.21
CA ASP A 159 1.57 5.06 -24.67
C ASP A 159 2.95 5.51 -25.16
N ILE A 160 4.00 4.82 -24.68
CA ILE A 160 5.38 5.02 -25.10
C ILE A 160 5.82 3.79 -25.88
N SER A 161 6.30 3.98 -27.10
CA SER A 161 6.79 2.91 -27.95
C SER A 161 8.29 3.04 -28.21
N VAL A 162 8.95 1.91 -28.33
CA VAL A 162 10.35 1.80 -28.73
C VAL A 162 10.47 0.96 -30.01
N GLN A 163 11.52 1.23 -30.80
CA GLN A 163 11.86 0.47 -31.98
C GLN A 163 13.08 -0.39 -31.66
N ASN A 164 13.02 -1.69 -31.93
CA ASN A 164 14.16 -2.59 -31.88
C ASN A 164 14.29 -3.40 -33.17
N GLU A 165 15.19 -4.35 -33.21
CA GLU A 165 15.40 -5.23 -34.38
C GLU A 165 14.20 -6.11 -34.76
N TYR A 166 13.29 -6.37 -33.77
CA TYR A 166 12.06 -7.16 -33.95
C TYR A 166 10.83 -6.31 -34.31
N GLY A 167 10.97 -4.97 -34.36
CA GLY A 167 9.88 -4.06 -34.70
C GLY A 167 9.55 -3.05 -33.61
N LYS A 168 8.36 -2.47 -33.72
CA LYS A 168 7.82 -1.51 -32.73
C LYS A 168 7.07 -2.25 -31.63
N MET A 169 7.39 -1.95 -30.36
CA MET A 169 6.70 -2.48 -29.19
C MET A 169 6.52 -1.40 -28.12
N THR A 170 5.68 -1.65 -27.10
CA THR A 170 5.56 -0.73 -25.96
C THR A 170 6.84 -0.71 -25.14
N LEU A 171 7.14 0.41 -24.47
CA LEU A 171 8.29 0.50 -23.57
C LEU A 171 8.15 -0.45 -22.38
N GLU A 172 6.92 -0.70 -21.91
CA GLU A 172 6.63 -1.69 -20.89
C GLU A 172 7.03 -3.10 -21.29
N ASP A 173 6.62 -3.56 -22.50
CA ASP A 173 6.99 -4.87 -23.02
C ASP A 173 8.50 -4.99 -23.27
N TYR A 174 9.12 -3.93 -23.73
CA TYR A 174 10.56 -3.86 -23.90
C TYR A 174 11.30 -4.07 -22.58
N ASN A 175 10.96 -3.29 -21.55
CA ASN A 175 11.55 -3.41 -20.22
C ASN A 175 11.30 -4.79 -19.61
N ARG A 176 10.09 -5.34 -19.79
CA ARG A 176 9.73 -6.69 -19.33
C ARG A 176 10.61 -7.76 -19.95
N ASN A 177 10.80 -7.70 -21.27
CA ASN A 177 11.63 -8.67 -22.00
C ASN A 177 13.10 -8.58 -21.58
N LEU A 178 13.61 -7.37 -21.34
CA LEU A 178 14.98 -7.15 -20.89
C LEU A 178 15.21 -7.74 -19.49
N LEU A 179 14.31 -7.45 -18.53
CA LEU A 179 14.37 -8.03 -17.18
C LEU A 179 14.27 -9.55 -17.21
N LYS A 180 13.37 -10.12 -18.03
CA LYS A 180 13.25 -11.56 -18.23
C LYS A 180 14.55 -12.19 -18.69
N GLY A 181 15.24 -11.54 -19.64
CA GLY A 181 16.54 -12.00 -20.13
C GLY A 181 17.60 -12.04 -19.03
N VAL A 182 17.64 -11.02 -18.17
CA VAL A 182 18.60 -10.96 -17.06
C VAL A 182 18.26 -11.95 -15.95
N TYR A 183 16.98 -12.08 -15.57
CA TYR A 183 16.59 -12.96 -14.46
C TYR A 183 16.62 -14.46 -14.83
N SER A 184 16.49 -14.81 -16.10
CA SER A 184 16.66 -16.20 -16.56
C SER A 184 18.05 -16.77 -16.25
N VAL A 185 19.04 -15.90 -16.08
CA VAL A 185 20.41 -16.26 -15.69
C VAL A 185 20.47 -17.01 -14.35
N PHE A 186 19.59 -16.71 -13.40
CA PHE A 186 19.62 -17.35 -12.08
C PHE A 186 19.34 -18.85 -12.12
N LYS A 187 18.61 -19.33 -13.13
CA LYS A 187 18.42 -20.76 -13.38
C LYS A 187 19.70 -21.42 -13.92
N GLU A 188 20.37 -20.72 -14.84
CA GLU A 188 21.55 -21.27 -15.50
C GLU A 188 22.84 -21.15 -14.68
N ALA A 189 22.90 -20.19 -13.75
CA ALA A 189 24.02 -19.95 -12.85
C ALA A 189 23.81 -20.55 -11.45
N ASP A 190 22.94 -21.56 -11.30
CA ASP A 190 22.57 -22.10 -9.99
C ASP A 190 23.78 -22.57 -9.19
N ASP A 191 24.77 -23.20 -9.81
CA ASP A 191 25.99 -23.67 -9.16
C ASP A 191 26.87 -22.54 -8.62
N ASP A 192 26.77 -21.35 -9.19
CA ASP A 192 27.55 -20.16 -8.83
C ASP A 192 26.82 -19.24 -7.83
N LEU A 193 25.58 -19.55 -7.48
CA LEU A 193 24.74 -18.72 -6.59
C LEU A 193 24.66 -19.31 -5.19
N GLN A 194 24.89 -18.46 -4.18
CA GLN A 194 24.66 -18.74 -2.76
C GLN A 194 23.28 -18.31 -2.32
N PHE A 195 22.88 -17.08 -2.69
CA PHE A 195 21.64 -16.47 -2.24
C PHE A 195 21.15 -15.43 -3.26
N VAL A 196 19.85 -15.37 -3.47
CA VAL A 196 19.19 -14.35 -4.31
C VAL A 196 17.97 -13.82 -3.59
N LEU A 197 17.84 -12.51 -3.47
CA LEU A 197 16.62 -11.86 -3.00
C LEU A 197 16.20 -10.78 -3.98
N LEU A 198 14.92 -10.85 -4.39
CA LEU A 198 14.25 -9.79 -5.13
C LEU A 198 13.22 -9.14 -4.23
N THR A 199 13.25 -7.80 -4.12
CA THR A 199 12.24 -7.04 -3.40
C THR A 199 11.52 -6.05 -4.30
N GLY A 200 10.23 -5.84 -4.03
CA GLY A 200 9.40 -4.90 -4.77
C GLY A 200 8.13 -4.49 -4.03
N VAL A 201 7.31 -3.70 -4.66
CA VAL A 201 5.96 -3.36 -4.19
C VAL A 201 4.96 -4.36 -4.76
N THR A 202 5.08 -4.65 -6.06
CA THR A 202 4.14 -5.49 -6.79
C THR A 202 4.73 -6.85 -7.12
N LYS A 203 3.86 -7.85 -7.23
CA LYS A 203 4.20 -9.15 -7.78
C LYS A 203 3.61 -9.23 -9.19
N PHE A 204 4.43 -8.98 -10.19
CA PHE A 204 4.04 -9.27 -11.57
C PHE A 204 3.86 -10.77 -11.75
N SER A 205 2.81 -11.19 -12.47
CA SER A 205 2.53 -12.60 -12.67
C SER A 205 3.77 -13.33 -13.19
N GLN A 206 4.01 -14.52 -12.65
CA GLN A 206 5.21 -15.32 -12.91
C GLN A 206 5.46 -15.55 -14.42
N VAL A 207 4.41 -15.55 -15.23
CA VAL A 207 4.49 -15.73 -16.69
C VAL A 207 5.18 -14.54 -17.37
N SER A 208 5.17 -13.35 -16.78
CA SER A 208 5.66 -12.14 -17.44
C SER A 208 7.16 -11.89 -17.28
N VAL A 209 7.70 -12.06 -16.06
CA VAL A 209 9.10 -11.73 -15.73
C VAL A 209 9.89 -12.95 -15.29
N PHE A 210 9.26 -13.89 -14.57
CA PHE A 210 9.92 -15.04 -13.94
C PHE A 210 9.77 -16.35 -14.71
N SER A 211 9.18 -16.36 -15.91
CA SER A 211 8.93 -17.59 -16.68
C SER A 211 10.21 -18.37 -17.10
N GLY A 212 11.36 -17.71 -17.15
CA GLY A 212 12.66 -18.33 -17.40
C GLY A 212 13.47 -18.67 -16.15
N PHE A 213 12.91 -18.47 -14.98
CA PHE A 213 13.54 -18.52 -13.68
C PHE A 213 12.95 -19.68 -12.86
N ASN A 214 13.74 -20.42 -12.09
CA ASN A 214 13.18 -21.33 -11.09
C ASN A 214 12.37 -20.45 -10.11
N GLN A 215 11.12 -20.82 -9.89
CA GLN A 215 10.22 -20.01 -9.06
C GLN A 215 10.90 -19.64 -7.74
N PRO A 216 11.10 -18.34 -7.44
CA PRO A 216 11.61 -17.95 -6.15
C PRO A 216 10.61 -18.37 -5.05
N ASN A 217 11.12 -18.71 -3.88
CA ASN A 217 10.27 -18.88 -2.71
C ASN A 217 9.66 -17.50 -2.37
N ASP A 218 8.37 -17.35 -2.62
CA ASP A 218 7.64 -16.12 -2.32
C ASP A 218 7.26 -16.10 -0.84
N ILE A 219 7.96 -15.26 -0.09
CA ILE A 219 7.74 -15.08 1.34
C ILE A 219 6.81 -13.89 1.67
N SER A 220 6.10 -13.36 0.67
CA SER A 220 5.26 -12.18 0.88
C SER A 220 4.04 -12.46 1.77
N MET A 221 3.52 -13.70 1.74
CA MET A 221 2.41 -14.13 2.60
C MET A 221 2.80 -15.28 3.56
N ASP A 222 4.09 -15.50 3.75
CA ASP A 222 4.61 -16.52 4.65
C ASP A 222 4.51 -16.04 6.11
N GLU A 223 3.79 -16.82 6.95
CA GLU A 223 3.58 -16.53 8.37
C GLU A 223 4.89 -16.42 9.16
N HIS A 224 5.90 -17.18 8.77
CA HIS A 224 7.20 -17.16 9.43
C HIS A 224 7.97 -15.87 9.18
N TYR A 225 7.78 -15.24 8.01
CA TYR A 225 8.50 -14.02 7.59
C TYR A 225 7.63 -12.75 7.61
N GLU A 226 6.41 -12.80 8.15
CA GLU A 226 5.52 -11.63 8.15
C GLU A 226 6.09 -10.43 8.93
N ALA A 227 6.85 -10.69 10.01
CA ALA A 227 7.52 -9.68 10.82
C ALA A 227 8.90 -9.23 10.28
N LEU A 228 9.38 -9.79 9.17
CA LEU A 228 10.70 -9.46 8.61
C LEU A 228 10.83 -7.97 8.22
N CYS A 229 9.74 -7.37 7.78
CA CYS A 229 9.62 -5.95 7.48
C CYS A 229 8.44 -5.35 8.26
N GLY A 230 8.58 -4.09 8.69
CA GLY A 230 7.57 -3.44 9.51
C GLY A 230 7.92 -3.47 11.01
N ILE A 231 7.00 -2.99 11.84
CA ILE A 231 7.16 -2.95 13.30
C ILE A 231 5.95 -3.64 13.92
N THR A 232 6.18 -4.67 14.73
CA THR A 232 5.12 -5.36 15.46
C THR A 232 4.66 -4.54 16.67
N GLU A 233 3.49 -4.85 17.19
CA GLU A 233 2.96 -4.21 18.39
C GLU A 233 3.89 -4.41 19.62
N GLU A 234 4.43 -5.62 19.78
CA GLU A 234 5.36 -5.95 20.85
C GLU A 234 6.65 -5.13 20.76
N GLU A 235 7.26 -5.05 19.57
CA GLU A 235 8.46 -4.24 19.32
C GLU A 235 8.21 -2.76 19.57
N LEU A 236 7.05 -2.25 19.13
CA LEU A 236 6.66 -0.86 19.35
C LEU A 236 6.57 -0.54 20.84
N TYR A 237 5.84 -1.33 21.59
CA TYR A 237 5.59 -1.04 23.00
C TYR A 237 6.79 -1.29 23.88
N SER A 238 7.61 -2.31 23.58
CA SER A 238 8.84 -2.56 24.35
C SER A 238 9.94 -1.51 24.08
N THR A 239 10.04 -1.01 22.85
CA THR A 239 11.12 -0.09 22.47
C THR A 239 10.77 1.39 22.74
N PHE A 240 9.50 1.77 22.57
CA PHE A 240 9.08 3.18 22.56
C PHE A 240 8.10 3.55 23.69
N ASP A 241 8.06 2.80 24.77
CA ASP A 241 7.16 3.01 25.91
C ASP A 241 7.21 4.46 26.46
N GLU A 242 8.41 5.00 26.70
CA GLU A 242 8.58 6.38 27.19
C GLU A 242 8.01 7.43 26.21
N GLN A 243 8.19 7.19 24.91
CA GLN A 243 7.70 8.08 23.86
C GLN A 243 6.17 8.04 23.77
N ILE A 244 5.58 6.87 23.92
CA ILE A 244 4.12 6.68 23.96
C ILE A 244 3.54 7.40 25.19
N LYS A 245 4.15 7.26 26.37
CA LYS A 245 3.77 7.99 27.59
C LYS A 245 3.86 9.50 27.40
N ALA A 246 4.94 9.99 26.78
CA ALA A 246 5.09 11.41 26.49
C ALA A 246 4.02 11.95 25.51
N MET A 247 3.60 11.12 24.53
CA MET A 247 2.48 11.45 23.66
C MET A 247 1.15 11.43 24.40
N ALA A 248 0.92 10.47 25.30
CA ALA A 248 -0.30 10.40 26.12
C ALA A 248 -0.50 11.69 26.93
N VAL A 249 0.56 12.20 27.55
CA VAL A 249 0.53 13.49 28.28
C VAL A 249 0.16 14.64 27.34
N ARG A 250 0.79 14.71 26.16
CA ARG A 250 0.51 15.77 25.17
C ARG A 250 -0.95 15.76 24.70
N TYR A 251 -1.51 14.57 24.47
CA TYR A 251 -2.89 14.39 24.01
C TYR A 251 -3.94 14.33 25.14
N LYS A 252 -3.51 14.55 26.39
CA LYS A 252 -4.38 14.52 27.59
C LYS A 252 -5.21 13.23 27.66
N THR A 253 -4.56 12.09 27.44
CA THR A 253 -5.18 10.76 27.46
C THR A 253 -4.35 9.79 28.29
N THR A 254 -4.87 8.61 28.56
CA THR A 254 -4.12 7.53 29.21
C THR A 254 -3.12 6.89 28.23
N GLU A 255 -2.19 6.09 28.75
CA GLU A 255 -1.26 5.33 27.92
C GLU A 255 -2.01 4.37 26.99
N GLU A 256 -2.99 3.63 27.50
CA GLU A 256 -3.85 2.75 26.70
C GLU A 256 -4.64 3.52 25.66
N GLY A 257 -5.15 4.70 26.02
CA GLY A 257 -5.82 5.60 25.08
C GLY A 257 -4.89 6.08 23.96
N MET A 258 -3.59 6.27 24.26
CA MET A 258 -2.60 6.61 23.23
C MET A 258 -2.23 5.41 22.37
N LYS A 259 -2.04 4.22 22.95
CA LYS A 259 -1.83 2.97 22.20
C LYS A 259 -2.99 2.71 21.24
N TYR A 260 -4.22 2.85 21.70
CA TYR A 260 -5.41 2.74 20.84
C TYR A 260 -5.40 3.74 19.68
N LYS A 261 -5.04 5.02 19.93
CA LYS A 261 -4.96 6.04 18.89
C LYS A 261 -3.86 5.73 17.86
N LEU A 262 -2.69 5.26 18.30
CA LEU A 262 -1.59 4.85 17.44
C LEU A 262 -1.99 3.62 16.60
N LYS A 263 -2.60 2.61 17.23
CA LYS A 263 -3.10 1.41 16.56
C LYS A 263 -4.10 1.77 15.48
N ARG A 264 -5.14 2.47 15.82
CA ARG A 264 -6.18 2.89 14.88
C ARG A 264 -5.63 3.69 13.69
N LYS A 265 -4.60 4.53 13.93
CA LYS A 265 -4.07 5.44 12.91
C LYS A 265 -3.02 4.82 12.00
N PHE A 266 -2.17 3.90 12.51
CA PHE A 266 -0.95 3.48 11.80
C PHE A 266 -0.73 1.97 11.72
N ASP A 267 -1.51 1.18 12.45
CA ASP A 267 -1.40 -0.28 12.50
C ASP A 267 -2.30 -0.97 11.47
N GLY A 268 -2.47 -2.26 11.64
CA GLY A 268 -3.50 -3.08 10.99
C GLY A 268 -3.12 -3.58 9.61
N TYR A 269 -1.84 -3.53 9.22
CA TYR A 269 -1.37 -4.30 8.08
C TYR A 269 -1.19 -5.76 8.48
N HIS A 270 -1.79 -6.65 7.70
CA HIS A 270 -1.62 -8.10 7.81
C HIS A 270 -1.13 -8.65 6.49
N PHE A 271 -0.10 -9.49 6.55
CA PHE A 271 0.53 -10.05 5.36
C PHE A 271 0.31 -11.55 5.20
N SER A 272 -0.27 -12.21 6.20
CA SER A 272 -0.52 -13.65 6.22
C SER A 272 -1.87 -13.98 6.88
N PRO A 273 -2.34 -15.25 6.79
CA PRO A 273 -3.50 -15.73 7.54
C PRO A 273 -3.37 -15.64 9.06
N ASN A 274 -2.15 -15.56 9.59
CA ASN A 274 -1.88 -15.41 11.03
C ASN A 274 -2.36 -14.06 11.61
N MET A 275 -2.61 -13.06 10.75
CA MET A 275 -3.11 -11.74 11.15
C MET A 275 -2.24 -11.00 12.18
N LEU A 276 -0.91 -11.15 12.12
CA LEU A 276 -0.02 -10.37 12.94
C LEU A 276 -0.13 -8.89 12.60
N ASP A 277 -0.44 -8.07 13.59
CA ASP A 277 -0.53 -6.62 13.46
C ASP A 277 0.84 -5.99 13.19
N ILE A 278 0.98 -5.31 12.05
CA ILE A 278 2.22 -4.67 11.62
C ILE A 278 1.99 -3.18 11.37
N TYR A 279 2.75 -2.34 12.08
CA TYR A 279 2.80 -0.89 11.85
C TYR A 279 3.67 -0.54 10.65
N ASN A 280 3.27 0.49 9.90
CA ASN A 280 4.15 1.10 8.92
C ASN A 280 5.27 1.86 9.63
N PRO A 281 6.56 1.47 9.44
CA PRO A 281 7.69 2.09 10.16
C PRO A 281 7.81 3.59 9.92
N PHE A 282 7.56 4.04 8.69
CA PHE A 282 7.70 5.46 8.36
C PHE A 282 6.69 6.33 9.10
N SER A 283 5.43 5.89 9.15
CA SER A 283 4.38 6.64 9.83
C SER A 283 4.57 6.65 11.34
N ILE A 284 4.79 5.49 11.95
CA ILE A 284 4.92 5.40 13.41
C ILE A 284 6.17 6.11 13.94
N LEU A 285 7.33 5.96 13.29
CA LEU A 285 8.57 6.64 13.70
C LEU A 285 8.47 8.18 13.58
N ASN A 286 7.81 8.68 12.52
CA ASN A 286 7.52 10.11 12.41
C ASN A 286 6.58 10.60 13.51
N ALA A 287 5.52 9.83 13.82
CA ALA A 287 4.57 10.18 14.87
C ALA A 287 5.25 10.25 16.24
N LEU A 288 6.08 9.27 16.57
CA LEU A 288 6.85 9.23 17.84
C LEU A 288 7.88 10.36 17.92
N SER A 289 8.65 10.59 16.84
CA SER A 289 9.66 11.64 16.77
C SER A 289 9.06 13.04 16.94
N LYS A 290 7.96 13.33 16.24
CA LYS A 290 7.30 14.65 16.27
C LYS A 290 6.28 14.78 17.39
N LYS A 291 5.88 13.65 18.00
CA LYS A 291 4.78 13.54 18.97
C LYS A 291 3.45 14.07 18.42
N ILE A 292 3.18 13.84 17.13
CA ILE A 292 1.99 14.32 16.42
C ILE A 292 1.37 13.16 15.63
N LEU A 293 0.05 12.96 15.79
CA LEU A 293 -0.75 12.06 14.96
C LEU A 293 -1.15 12.79 13.67
N ALA A 294 -0.35 12.63 12.62
CA ALA A 294 -0.61 13.20 11.29
C ALA A 294 -0.48 12.12 10.21
N ASP A 295 -0.89 12.42 8.99
CA ASP A 295 -0.72 11.51 7.87
C ASP A 295 0.69 11.68 7.31
N TYR A 296 1.54 10.67 7.48
CA TYR A 296 2.94 10.70 7.09
C TYR A 296 3.20 9.90 5.82
N TRP A 297 2.72 8.67 5.76
CA TRP A 297 2.96 7.76 4.65
C TRP A 297 2.36 8.29 3.35
N PHE A 298 1.11 8.71 3.40
CA PHE A 298 0.39 9.23 2.24
C PHE A 298 1.04 10.49 1.66
N ARG A 299 1.58 11.38 2.51
CA ARG A 299 2.29 12.60 2.09
C ARG A 299 3.60 12.34 1.35
N THR A 300 4.15 11.12 1.38
CA THR A 300 5.38 10.79 0.62
C THR A 300 5.14 10.64 -0.89
N GLY A 301 3.92 10.84 -1.33
CA GLY A 301 3.48 10.82 -2.73
C GLY A 301 2.71 9.54 -3.06
N SER A 302 1.52 9.74 -3.63
CA SER A 302 0.78 8.64 -4.24
C SER A 302 1.55 8.13 -5.45
N PRO A 303 1.64 6.82 -5.65
CA PRO A 303 2.28 6.28 -6.84
C PRO A 303 1.59 6.81 -8.10
N THR A 304 2.35 7.38 -9.02
CA THR A 304 1.80 7.94 -10.26
C THR A 304 1.06 6.90 -11.10
N TYR A 305 1.53 5.66 -11.08
CA TYR A 305 0.85 4.54 -11.76
C TYR A 305 -0.53 4.26 -11.14
N LEU A 306 -0.69 4.36 -9.82
CA LEU A 306 -1.99 4.16 -9.17
C LEU A 306 -2.98 5.27 -9.53
N VAL A 307 -2.51 6.50 -9.61
CA VAL A 307 -3.36 7.64 -10.05
C VAL A 307 -3.82 7.41 -11.49
N ARG A 308 -2.93 6.96 -12.38
CA ARG A 308 -3.28 6.61 -13.76
C ARG A 308 -4.30 5.46 -13.77
N LEU A 309 -4.02 4.38 -13.07
CA LEU A 309 -4.90 3.22 -12.99
C LEU A 309 -6.31 3.62 -12.53
N LEU A 310 -6.43 4.38 -11.44
CA LEU A 310 -7.72 4.84 -10.92
C LEU A 310 -8.44 5.81 -11.85
N SER A 311 -7.74 6.54 -12.72
CA SER A 311 -8.38 7.46 -13.69
C SER A 311 -9.13 6.74 -14.81
N HIS A 312 -8.76 5.50 -15.13
CA HIS A 312 -9.42 4.65 -16.13
C HIS A 312 -10.48 3.74 -15.52
N PHE A 313 -10.60 3.75 -14.20
CA PHE A 313 -11.39 2.78 -13.47
C PHE A 313 -12.73 3.36 -13.01
N ASP A 314 -13.81 2.69 -13.38
CA ASP A 314 -15.18 3.09 -13.11
C ASP A 314 -15.82 2.32 -11.95
N GLU A 315 -15.08 1.40 -11.29
CA GLU A 315 -15.64 0.61 -10.21
C GLU A 315 -15.81 1.39 -8.91
N ASN A 316 -16.87 1.05 -8.22
CA ASN A 316 -17.16 1.60 -6.91
C ASN A 316 -16.20 1.01 -5.86
N ILE A 317 -15.26 1.82 -5.36
CA ILE A 317 -14.30 1.40 -4.32
C ILE A 317 -15.00 0.82 -3.08
N ASN A 318 -16.21 1.27 -2.78
CA ASN A 318 -16.98 0.69 -1.68
C ASN A 318 -17.37 -0.77 -1.93
N GLU A 319 -17.45 -1.17 -3.20
CA GLU A 319 -17.71 -2.56 -3.56
C GLU A 319 -16.44 -3.42 -3.49
N MET A 320 -15.27 -2.80 -3.38
CA MET A 320 -13.98 -3.49 -3.29
C MET A 320 -13.54 -3.75 -1.85
N VAL A 321 -14.02 -2.99 -0.88
CA VAL A 321 -13.66 -3.13 0.53
C VAL A 321 -14.68 -3.96 1.30
N ASN A 322 -14.24 -4.57 2.39
CA ASN A 322 -15.06 -5.44 3.24
C ASN A 322 -15.69 -6.60 2.46
N ARG A 323 -14.91 -7.19 1.55
CA ARG A 323 -15.31 -8.35 0.72
C ARG A 323 -14.25 -9.44 0.74
N PHE A 324 -14.72 -10.68 0.62
CA PHE A 324 -13.85 -11.84 0.42
C PHE A 324 -13.47 -12.00 -1.05
N TYR A 325 -12.17 -12.21 -1.27
CA TYR A 325 -11.58 -12.42 -2.58
C TYR A 325 -10.72 -13.69 -2.57
N PRO A 326 -10.79 -14.55 -3.60
CA PRO A 326 -9.85 -15.64 -3.75
C PRO A 326 -8.45 -15.09 -3.97
N THR A 327 -7.44 -15.80 -3.50
CA THR A 327 -6.02 -15.44 -3.58
C THR A 327 -5.59 -14.99 -4.98
N SER A 328 -6.06 -15.67 -6.02
CA SER A 328 -5.75 -15.36 -7.42
C SER A 328 -6.25 -13.99 -7.91
N SER A 329 -7.19 -13.38 -7.21
CA SER A 329 -7.79 -12.10 -7.61
C SER A 329 -6.99 -10.87 -7.17
N PHE A 330 -6.05 -11.01 -6.22
CA PHE A 330 -5.35 -9.83 -5.66
C PHE A 330 -3.84 -10.02 -5.47
N ILE A 331 -3.32 -11.26 -5.53
CA ILE A 331 -1.87 -11.51 -5.35
C ILE A 331 -1.10 -11.29 -6.64
N ASP A 332 -1.60 -11.80 -7.76
CA ASP A 332 -0.88 -11.73 -9.04
C ASP A 332 -1.41 -10.58 -9.89
N TYR A 333 -0.54 -9.60 -10.17
CA TYR A 333 -0.86 -8.57 -11.15
C TYR A 333 -0.59 -9.06 -12.57
N LYS A 334 -1.63 -9.01 -13.41
CA LYS A 334 -1.51 -9.25 -14.85
C LYS A 334 -1.71 -7.92 -15.57
N ALA A 335 -0.75 -7.53 -16.38
CA ALA A 335 -0.80 -6.25 -17.11
C ALA A 335 -2.03 -6.09 -18.03
N ASP A 336 -2.64 -7.19 -18.43
CA ASP A 336 -3.79 -7.22 -19.34
C ASP A 336 -5.16 -7.20 -18.62
N VAL A 337 -5.18 -7.00 -17.30
CA VAL A 337 -6.40 -7.08 -16.52
C VAL A 337 -6.92 -5.69 -16.19
N GLU A 338 -8.15 -5.44 -16.57
CA GLU A 338 -8.91 -4.22 -16.26
C GLU A 338 -9.19 -4.02 -14.75
N ALA A 339 -8.71 -4.92 -13.85
CA ALA A 339 -8.98 -4.89 -12.42
C ALA A 339 -7.85 -4.23 -11.62
N PRO A 340 -8.11 -3.14 -10.86
CA PRO A 340 -7.09 -2.45 -10.06
C PRO A 340 -6.77 -3.13 -8.72
N LEU A 341 -7.59 -4.11 -8.29
CA LEU A 341 -7.52 -4.71 -6.96
C LEU A 341 -6.13 -5.22 -6.58
N PRO A 342 -5.38 -5.96 -7.45
CA PRO A 342 -4.03 -6.40 -7.11
C PRO A 342 -3.09 -5.24 -6.81
N MET A 343 -3.16 -4.17 -7.61
CA MET A 343 -2.33 -2.99 -7.41
C MET A 343 -2.67 -2.22 -6.15
N ILE A 344 -3.95 -2.08 -5.84
CA ILE A 344 -4.43 -1.39 -4.63
C ILE A 344 -3.96 -2.15 -3.38
N TYR A 345 -4.10 -3.49 -3.38
CA TYR A 345 -3.63 -4.34 -2.29
C TYR A 345 -2.10 -4.31 -2.13
N GLN A 346 -1.36 -4.60 -3.19
CA GLN A 346 0.10 -4.71 -3.15
C GLN A 346 0.77 -3.37 -2.84
N SER A 347 0.15 -2.26 -3.27
CA SER A 347 0.61 -0.91 -2.90
C SER A 347 0.36 -0.57 -1.43
N GLY A 348 -0.40 -1.39 -0.69
CA GLY A 348 -0.67 -1.22 0.73
C GLY A 348 -1.87 -0.32 1.06
N TYR A 349 -2.76 -0.09 0.10
CA TYR A 349 -4.02 0.63 0.37
C TYR A 349 -5.10 -0.29 0.92
N LEU A 350 -5.04 -1.59 0.58
CA LEU A 350 -5.83 -2.64 1.21
C LEU A 350 -4.90 -3.64 1.92
N THR A 351 -5.46 -4.35 2.88
CA THR A 351 -4.79 -5.41 3.62
C THR A 351 -5.77 -6.53 3.92
N ILE A 352 -5.27 -7.68 4.33
CA ILE A 352 -6.07 -8.80 4.81
C ILE A 352 -6.66 -8.43 6.17
N LYS A 353 -7.97 -8.68 6.37
CA LYS A 353 -8.68 -8.47 7.63
C LYS A 353 -9.32 -9.74 8.18
N ASP A 354 -9.45 -10.77 7.35
CA ASP A 354 -9.93 -12.09 7.74
C ASP A 354 -9.57 -13.10 6.66
N TRP A 355 -9.58 -14.38 7.00
CA TRP A 355 -9.32 -15.49 6.10
C TRP A 355 -10.36 -16.59 6.29
N ASN A 356 -11.02 -16.97 5.21
CA ASN A 356 -11.94 -18.10 5.17
C ASN A 356 -11.20 -19.33 4.60
N MET A 357 -10.86 -20.26 5.48
CA MET A 357 -10.13 -21.48 5.14
C MET A 357 -10.92 -22.38 4.19
N ASP A 358 -12.24 -22.45 4.32
CA ASP A 358 -13.09 -23.36 3.53
C ASP A 358 -13.16 -22.95 2.05
N THR A 359 -13.08 -21.66 1.78
CA THR A 359 -13.16 -21.09 0.43
C THR A 359 -11.83 -20.57 -0.09
N ASP A 360 -10.76 -20.66 0.68
CA ASP A 360 -9.44 -20.06 0.42
C ASP A 360 -9.56 -18.60 -0.06
N SER A 361 -10.31 -17.81 0.70
CA SER A 361 -10.58 -16.42 0.36
C SER A 361 -10.27 -15.48 1.52
N TYR A 362 -9.87 -14.27 1.20
CA TYR A 362 -9.41 -13.26 2.14
C TYR A 362 -10.34 -12.05 2.12
N LEU A 363 -10.74 -11.60 3.31
CA LEU A 363 -11.44 -10.33 3.48
C LEU A 363 -10.45 -9.19 3.34
N LEU A 364 -10.67 -8.31 2.37
CA LEU A 364 -9.83 -7.14 2.16
C LEU A 364 -10.54 -5.86 2.61
N ASP A 365 -9.81 -5.03 3.37
CA ASP A 365 -10.25 -3.69 3.77
C ASP A 365 -9.02 -2.78 4.01
N PHE A 366 -9.26 -1.50 4.29
CA PHE A 366 -8.20 -0.55 4.63
C PHE A 366 -7.45 -0.99 5.89
N PRO A 367 -6.11 -0.85 5.93
CA PRO A 367 -5.35 -1.19 7.12
C PRO A 367 -5.71 -0.29 8.32
N ASN A 368 -5.81 1.01 8.11
CA ASN A 368 -5.96 2.01 9.17
C ASN A 368 -6.54 3.33 8.67
N ASP A 369 -6.76 4.27 9.60
CA ASP A 369 -7.37 5.57 9.31
C ASP A 369 -6.49 6.47 8.43
N GLU A 370 -5.14 6.41 8.54
CA GLU A 370 -4.24 7.17 7.67
C GLU A 370 -4.42 6.79 6.20
N VAL A 371 -4.39 5.48 5.94
CA VAL A 371 -4.47 4.95 4.57
C VAL A 371 -5.86 5.15 3.99
N ARG A 372 -6.91 4.89 4.79
CA ARG A 372 -8.29 5.10 4.36
C ARG A 372 -8.52 6.54 3.95
N SER A 373 -8.20 7.48 4.81
CA SER A 373 -8.39 8.92 4.56
C SER A 373 -7.61 9.37 3.32
N GLY A 374 -6.32 9.00 3.24
CA GLY A 374 -5.47 9.36 2.12
C GLY A 374 -5.97 8.79 0.79
N PHE A 375 -6.31 7.50 0.75
CA PHE A 375 -6.79 6.85 -0.46
C PHE A 375 -8.12 7.43 -0.96
N LEU A 376 -9.07 7.64 -0.05
CA LEU A 376 -10.34 8.24 -0.40
C LEU A 376 -10.19 9.69 -0.91
N THR A 377 -9.25 10.46 -0.33
CA THR A 377 -8.90 11.80 -0.82
C THR A 377 -8.32 11.74 -2.24
N LEU A 378 -7.44 10.76 -2.52
CA LEU A 378 -6.88 10.55 -3.85
C LEU A 378 -7.97 10.25 -4.88
N VAL A 379 -8.85 9.31 -4.55
CA VAL A 379 -9.97 8.92 -5.42
C VAL A 379 -10.92 10.09 -5.64
N ALA A 380 -11.28 10.81 -4.55
CA ALA A 380 -12.13 11.97 -4.66
C ALA A 380 -11.53 13.06 -5.57
N SER A 381 -10.23 13.31 -5.44
CA SER A 381 -9.53 14.29 -6.27
C SER A 381 -9.49 13.88 -7.74
N SER A 382 -9.30 12.60 -8.04
CA SER A 382 -9.28 12.06 -9.41
C SER A 382 -10.68 12.02 -10.02
N TYR A 383 -11.67 11.61 -9.22
CA TYR A 383 -13.03 11.34 -9.68
C TYR A 383 -13.87 12.64 -9.76
N LEU A 384 -13.82 13.48 -8.73
CA LEU A 384 -14.68 14.66 -8.60
C LEU A 384 -14.07 15.91 -9.25
N LYS A 385 -12.72 15.99 -9.37
CA LYS A 385 -11.98 17.18 -9.82
C LYS A 385 -12.63 18.48 -9.31
N PRO A 386 -12.87 18.61 -7.99
CA PRO A 386 -13.59 19.75 -7.44
C PRO A 386 -12.84 21.05 -7.66
N SER A 387 -13.57 22.15 -7.84
CA SER A 387 -12.99 23.48 -7.99
C SER A 387 -12.43 24.07 -6.68
N LYS A 388 -12.68 23.43 -5.54
CA LYS A 388 -12.24 23.84 -4.20
C LYS A 388 -11.48 22.73 -3.50
N SER A 389 -10.61 23.09 -2.55
CA SER A 389 -9.87 22.13 -1.72
C SER A 389 -10.83 21.21 -0.95
N THR A 390 -10.80 19.93 -1.27
CA THR A 390 -11.63 18.90 -0.64
C THR A 390 -11.27 18.74 0.83
N ASP A 391 -9.99 18.88 1.20
CA ASP A 391 -9.52 18.71 2.58
C ASP A 391 -10.11 19.75 3.52
N ALA A 392 -10.11 21.03 3.12
CA ALA A 392 -10.70 22.10 3.92
C ALA A 392 -12.21 21.91 4.11
N TRP A 393 -12.89 21.42 3.08
CA TRP A 393 -14.31 21.13 3.13
C TRP A 393 -14.63 19.96 4.07
N VAL A 394 -13.85 18.88 4.03
CA VAL A 394 -13.99 17.72 4.94
C VAL A 394 -13.85 18.16 6.41
N ILE A 395 -12.88 19.01 6.73
CA ILE A 395 -12.71 19.56 8.08
C ILE A 395 -13.96 20.33 8.53
N GLN A 396 -14.56 21.12 7.64
CA GLN A 396 -15.80 21.85 7.94
C GLN A 396 -16.96 20.87 8.21
N VAL A 397 -17.11 19.82 7.41
CA VAL A 397 -18.15 18.79 7.64
C VAL A 397 -17.96 18.08 8.98
N ILE A 398 -16.72 17.72 9.34
CA ILE A 398 -16.39 17.14 10.64
C ILE A 398 -16.83 18.07 11.78
N ASP A 399 -16.49 19.35 11.70
CA ASP A 399 -16.84 20.33 12.73
C ASP A 399 -18.36 20.49 12.88
N VAL A 400 -19.05 20.62 11.79
CA VAL A 400 -20.52 20.76 11.73
C VAL A 400 -21.23 19.52 12.27
N MET A 401 -20.80 18.31 11.87
CA MET A 401 -21.38 17.06 12.39
C MET A 401 -21.05 16.83 13.86
N SER A 402 -19.88 17.25 14.32
CA SER A 402 -19.52 17.18 15.76
C SER A 402 -20.39 18.06 16.63
N LYS A 403 -20.93 19.15 16.07
CA LYS A 403 -21.80 20.13 16.75
C LYS A 403 -23.29 19.83 16.59
N GLY A 404 -23.67 18.93 15.71
CA GLY A 404 -25.08 18.62 15.40
C GLY A 404 -25.78 19.71 14.59
N ASP A 405 -25.04 20.52 13.85
CA ASP A 405 -25.60 21.59 13.01
C ASP A 405 -26.02 21.08 11.64
N CYS A 406 -27.21 20.48 11.58
CA CYS A 406 -27.73 19.88 10.36
C CYS A 406 -28.05 20.89 9.27
N HIS A 407 -28.31 22.16 9.60
CA HIS A 407 -28.58 23.19 8.59
C HIS A 407 -27.30 23.59 7.86
N GLN A 408 -26.20 23.75 8.60
CA GLN A 408 -24.90 24.01 7.97
C GLN A 408 -24.40 22.77 7.21
N LEU A 409 -24.71 21.56 7.66
CA LEU A 409 -24.42 20.32 6.94
C LEU A 409 -25.12 20.28 5.58
N GLU A 410 -26.41 20.61 5.51
CA GLU A 410 -27.17 20.76 4.27
C GLU A 410 -26.49 21.73 3.30
N ASN A 411 -26.12 22.91 3.78
CA ASN A 411 -25.46 23.94 2.96
C ASN A 411 -24.11 23.46 2.41
N LEU A 412 -23.29 22.79 3.25
CA LEU A 412 -22.00 22.27 2.84
C LEU A 412 -22.13 21.17 1.78
N MET A 413 -23.05 20.21 1.99
CA MET A 413 -23.29 19.13 1.05
C MET A 413 -23.84 19.66 -0.28
N THR A 414 -24.86 20.49 -0.25
CA THR A 414 -25.47 21.09 -1.46
C THR A 414 -24.44 21.90 -2.26
N SER A 415 -23.63 22.74 -1.59
CA SER A 415 -22.61 23.55 -2.27
C SER A 415 -21.49 22.68 -2.87
N PHE A 416 -21.15 21.58 -2.24
CA PHE A 416 -20.14 20.64 -2.74
C PHE A 416 -20.64 19.99 -4.05
N PHE A 417 -21.82 19.38 -4.04
CA PHE A 417 -22.39 18.78 -5.24
C PHE A 417 -22.57 19.79 -6.38
N ALA A 418 -22.99 21.00 -6.07
CA ALA A 418 -23.11 22.07 -7.06
C ALA A 418 -21.76 22.51 -7.65
N SER A 419 -20.64 22.29 -6.95
CA SER A 419 -19.29 22.64 -7.42
C SER A 419 -18.71 21.65 -8.44
N ILE A 420 -19.33 20.47 -8.60
CA ILE A 420 -18.85 19.44 -9.52
C ILE A 420 -19.19 19.85 -10.97
N PRO A 421 -18.19 19.95 -11.89
CA PRO A 421 -18.42 20.37 -13.26
C PRO A 421 -19.38 19.45 -14.02
N TYR A 422 -20.31 20.01 -14.78
CA TYR A 422 -21.37 19.26 -15.49
C TYR A 422 -20.81 18.29 -16.55
N ASN A 423 -19.67 18.60 -17.15
CA ASN A 423 -19.03 17.77 -18.19
C ASN A 423 -18.38 16.50 -17.64
N GLN A 424 -18.30 16.37 -16.33
CA GLN A 424 -17.84 15.17 -15.65
C GLN A 424 -19.00 14.25 -15.24
N ARG A 425 -20.23 14.73 -15.40
CA ARG A 425 -21.43 13.91 -15.19
C ARG A 425 -21.59 13.01 -16.41
N ARG A 426 -21.52 11.69 -16.24
CA ARG A 426 -21.67 10.71 -17.32
C ARG A 426 -22.99 10.88 -18.04
N LYS A 427 -22.96 10.85 -19.38
CA LYS A 427 -24.06 11.32 -20.20
C LYS A 427 -25.14 10.28 -20.54
N ASP A 428 -24.86 8.97 -20.44
CA ASP A 428 -25.60 8.03 -21.29
C ASP A 428 -26.39 6.90 -20.60
N ASP A 429 -26.31 6.69 -19.27
CA ASP A 429 -27.12 5.68 -18.58
C ASP A 429 -27.77 6.24 -17.30
N GLU A 430 -29.10 6.02 -17.17
CA GLU A 430 -29.85 6.47 -15.99
C GLU A 430 -29.46 5.74 -14.70
N ARG A 431 -29.07 4.46 -14.79
CA ARG A 431 -28.59 3.67 -13.63
C ARG A 431 -27.21 4.14 -13.17
N GLU A 432 -26.36 4.55 -14.11
CA GLU A 432 -25.04 5.11 -13.79
C GLU A 432 -25.13 6.48 -13.09
N LYS A 433 -26.12 7.29 -13.43
CA LYS A 433 -26.37 8.58 -12.76
C LYS A 433 -26.78 8.41 -11.30
N GLU A 434 -27.60 7.42 -10.98
CA GLU A 434 -28.01 7.15 -9.59
C GLU A 434 -26.81 6.69 -8.76
N ARG A 435 -26.07 5.72 -9.27
CA ARG A 435 -24.81 5.25 -8.66
C ARG A 435 -23.81 6.38 -8.47
N TYR A 436 -23.73 7.33 -9.41
CA TYR A 436 -22.82 8.46 -9.31
C TYR A 436 -23.11 9.36 -8.09
N PHE A 437 -24.38 9.72 -7.85
CA PHE A 437 -24.73 10.57 -6.69
C PHE A 437 -24.53 9.85 -5.37
N GLN A 438 -25.00 8.61 -5.25
CA GLN A 438 -24.79 7.80 -4.07
C GLN A 438 -23.29 7.60 -3.81
N TYR A 439 -22.54 7.23 -4.84
CA TYR A 439 -21.11 7.01 -4.74
C TYR A 439 -20.36 8.28 -4.31
N THR A 440 -20.67 9.42 -4.90
CA THR A 440 -20.07 10.70 -4.52
C THR A 440 -20.37 11.04 -3.06
N PHE A 441 -21.60 10.86 -2.63
CA PHE A 441 -22.01 11.12 -1.25
C PHE A 441 -21.28 10.19 -0.28
N TYR A 442 -21.21 8.91 -0.60
CA TYR A 442 -20.50 7.92 0.20
C TYR A 442 -18.99 8.18 0.28
N LEU A 443 -18.39 8.52 -0.85
CA LEU A 443 -16.97 8.86 -0.91
C LEU A 443 -16.66 10.04 0.02
N VAL A 444 -17.47 11.07 -0.05
CA VAL A 444 -17.38 12.25 0.80
C VAL A 444 -17.52 11.93 2.29
N LEU A 445 -18.52 11.16 2.67
CA LEU A 445 -18.73 10.78 4.07
C LEU A 445 -17.62 9.84 4.59
N ARG A 446 -17.12 8.92 3.77
CA ARG A 446 -16.00 8.05 4.17
C ARG A 446 -14.67 8.80 4.33
N MET A 447 -14.50 9.95 3.71
CA MET A 447 -13.35 10.84 3.98
C MET A 447 -13.37 11.39 5.40
N ILE A 448 -14.52 11.37 6.09
CA ILE A 448 -14.67 11.76 7.50
C ILE A 448 -14.19 10.61 8.39
N SER A 449 -12.90 10.34 8.37
CA SER A 449 -12.29 9.19 9.05
C SER A 449 -12.38 9.19 10.58
N CYS A 450 -12.75 10.32 11.18
CA CYS A 450 -12.92 10.43 12.63
C CYS A 450 -14.28 9.90 13.14
N PHE A 451 -15.23 9.61 12.24
CA PHE A 451 -16.53 9.04 12.55
C PHE A 451 -16.68 7.63 12.01
N THR A 452 -17.57 6.85 12.59
CA THR A 452 -17.95 5.55 12.04
C THR A 452 -19.02 5.75 10.97
N VAL A 453 -18.75 5.30 9.75
CA VAL A 453 -19.66 5.44 8.59
C VAL A 453 -20.07 4.05 8.10
N PHE A 454 -21.34 3.75 8.19
CA PHE A 454 -21.94 2.55 7.61
C PHE A 454 -22.66 2.93 6.32
N ILE A 455 -22.41 2.18 5.26
CA ILE A 455 -23.05 2.35 3.96
C ILE A 455 -23.85 1.09 3.67
N GLU A 456 -25.06 1.25 3.16
CA GLU A 456 -25.98 0.14 2.86
C GLU A 456 -26.13 -0.84 4.05
N LYS A 457 -26.24 -0.28 5.27
CA LYS A 457 -26.31 -1.06 6.50
C LYS A 457 -27.59 -1.89 6.54
N GLN A 458 -27.43 -3.21 6.60
CA GLN A 458 -28.56 -4.12 6.77
C GLN A 458 -29.14 -4.02 8.20
N GLN A 459 -30.45 -3.93 8.29
CA GLN A 459 -31.21 -3.96 9.55
C GLN A 459 -32.37 -4.94 9.41
N SER A 460 -33.12 -5.17 10.51
CA SER A 460 -34.18 -6.19 10.57
C SER A 460 -35.31 -6.01 9.55
N GLU A 461 -35.61 -4.79 9.14
CA GLU A 461 -36.74 -4.47 8.25
C GLU A 461 -36.30 -3.92 6.90
N GLY A 462 -34.97 -3.82 6.63
CA GLY A 462 -34.46 -3.32 5.38
C GLY A 462 -33.00 -2.93 5.40
N ARG A 463 -32.60 -2.13 4.44
CA ARG A 463 -31.24 -1.63 4.27
C ARG A 463 -31.28 -0.11 4.23
N VAL A 464 -30.64 0.53 5.21
CA VAL A 464 -30.49 1.99 5.24
C VAL A 464 -29.30 2.42 4.36
N ASP A 465 -29.48 3.47 3.59
CA ASP A 465 -28.45 3.91 2.65
C ASP A 465 -27.15 4.33 3.35
N CYS A 466 -27.23 5.17 4.40
CA CYS A 466 -26.05 5.56 5.13
C CYS A 466 -26.34 5.91 6.60
N VAL A 467 -25.43 5.50 7.50
CA VAL A 467 -25.45 5.93 8.91
C VAL A 467 -24.07 6.46 9.29
N VAL A 468 -24.02 7.63 9.92
CA VAL A 468 -22.80 8.22 10.47
C VAL A 468 -22.93 8.35 11.97
N GLU A 469 -22.03 7.71 12.72
CA GLU A 469 -21.96 7.76 14.17
C GLU A 469 -20.82 8.65 14.62
N THR A 470 -21.16 9.75 15.31
CA THR A 470 -20.22 10.64 15.98
C THR A 470 -20.23 10.38 17.49
N PRO A 471 -19.33 10.97 18.29
CA PRO A 471 -19.38 10.82 19.75
C PRO A 471 -20.70 11.26 20.39
N ASN A 472 -21.40 12.25 19.82
CA ASN A 472 -22.58 12.87 20.41
C ASN A 472 -23.86 12.70 19.59
N TYR A 473 -23.75 12.31 18.31
CA TYR A 473 -24.87 12.29 17.38
C TYR A 473 -24.83 11.07 16.49
N ILE A 474 -26.00 10.63 16.03
CA ILE A 474 -26.19 9.61 15.00
C ILE A 474 -26.95 10.25 13.85
N TYR A 475 -26.44 10.13 12.64
CA TYR A 475 -27.06 10.64 11.42
C TYR A 475 -27.47 9.46 10.56
N ILE A 476 -28.76 9.37 10.24
CA ILE A 476 -29.34 8.32 9.38
C ILE A 476 -29.79 9.00 8.09
N PHE A 477 -29.20 8.61 6.95
CA PHE A 477 -29.49 9.17 5.66
C PHE A 477 -30.21 8.16 4.77
N GLU A 478 -31.20 8.64 4.06
CA GLU A 478 -31.86 7.92 2.97
C GLU A 478 -31.91 8.83 1.74
N PHE A 479 -31.67 8.27 0.57
CA PHE A 479 -31.53 9.02 -0.68
C PHE A 479 -32.64 8.70 -1.67
N LYS A 480 -33.08 9.72 -2.39
CA LYS A 480 -33.94 9.58 -3.57
C LYS A 480 -33.30 10.30 -4.75
N ARG A 481 -33.57 9.83 -5.95
CA ARG A 481 -33.21 10.49 -7.19
C ARG A 481 -34.49 10.84 -7.94
N ASP A 482 -34.59 12.13 -8.29
CA ASP A 482 -35.77 12.67 -8.99
C ASP A 482 -37.11 12.34 -8.30
N GLY A 483 -37.05 12.11 -6.99
CA GLY A 483 -38.19 11.89 -6.09
C GLY A 483 -38.37 13.08 -5.15
N SER A 484 -38.53 12.82 -3.83
CA SER A 484 -38.59 13.88 -2.82
C SER A 484 -37.84 13.52 -1.54
N ALA A 485 -37.38 14.54 -0.82
CA ALA A 485 -36.76 14.40 0.50
C ALA A 485 -37.78 13.89 1.55
N GLU A 486 -39.05 14.22 1.37
CA GLU A 486 -40.17 13.73 2.20
C GLU A 486 -40.34 12.23 2.05
N GLU A 487 -40.28 11.68 0.83
CA GLU A 487 -40.36 10.23 0.58
C GLU A 487 -39.17 9.51 1.21
N ALA A 488 -37.96 10.07 1.11
CA ALA A 488 -36.78 9.50 1.75
C ALA A 488 -36.91 9.49 3.27
N LEU A 489 -37.31 10.60 3.89
CA LEU A 489 -37.52 10.68 5.32
C LEU A 489 -38.62 9.72 5.81
N LYS A 490 -39.72 9.61 5.05
CA LYS A 490 -40.79 8.67 5.34
C LYS A 490 -40.30 7.22 5.30
N GLN A 491 -39.43 6.85 4.36
CA GLN A 491 -38.85 5.52 4.30
C GLN A 491 -38.04 5.19 5.58
N ILE A 492 -37.25 6.13 6.12
CA ILE A 492 -36.54 5.94 7.40
C ILE A 492 -37.53 5.62 8.52
N GLU A 493 -38.68 6.33 8.55
CA GLU A 493 -39.70 6.13 9.58
C GLU A 493 -40.44 4.80 9.41
N ASP A 494 -40.93 4.51 8.21
CA ASP A 494 -41.71 3.30 7.90
C ASP A 494 -40.87 2.02 8.14
N MET A 495 -39.59 2.02 7.77
CA MET A 495 -38.66 0.90 7.96
C MET A 495 -38.03 0.89 9.37
N GLY A 496 -38.29 1.90 10.17
CA GLY A 496 -37.85 1.97 11.55
C GLY A 496 -36.34 1.98 11.76
N TYR A 497 -35.55 2.54 10.84
CA TYR A 497 -34.09 2.52 10.88
C TYR A 497 -33.47 3.17 12.13
N ALA A 498 -34.18 4.06 12.82
CA ALA A 498 -33.74 4.64 14.07
C ALA A 498 -33.92 3.71 15.30
N ARG A 499 -34.67 2.60 15.18
CA ARG A 499 -34.99 1.71 16.33
C ARG A 499 -33.73 1.03 16.90
N GLU A 500 -32.77 0.69 16.05
CA GLU A 500 -31.49 0.12 16.50
C GLU A 500 -30.80 1.00 17.54
N TYR A 501 -30.98 2.30 17.44
CA TYR A 501 -30.33 3.32 18.29
C TYR A 501 -31.22 3.83 19.43
N ALA A 502 -32.38 3.23 19.68
CA ALA A 502 -33.34 3.71 20.69
C ALA A 502 -32.76 3.73 22.11
N ALA A 503 -31.81 2.86 22.43
CA ALA A 503 -31.13 2.78 23.73
C ALA A 503 -29.78 3.53 23.77
N ASP A 504 -29.36 4.19 22.70
CA ASP A 504 -28.03 4.77 22.53
C ASP A 504 -28.03 6.13 23.17
N GLY A 505 -28.46 6.74 23.90
CA GLY A 505 -28.36 8.06 24.56
C GLY A 505 -27.87 9.25 23.72
N ARG A 506 -27.36 9.03 22.50
CA ARG A 506 -26.99 10.09 21.55
C ARG A 506 -28.22 10.63 20.82
N LYS A 507 -28.16 11.90 20.42
CA LYS A 507 -29.23 12.49 19.60
C LYS A 507 -29.17 11.91 18.18
N ILE A 508 -30.32 11.46 17.68
CA ILE A 508 -30.46 10.87 16.34
C ILE A 508 -31.06 11.92 15.42
N TYR A 509 -30.44 12.10 14.26
CA TYR A 509 -30.97 12.87 13.14
C TYR A 509 -31.34 11.95 12.00
N GLN A 510 -32.58 11.98 11.56
CA GLN A 510 -33.09 11.28 10.41
C GLN A 510 -33.17 12.26 9.23
N ILE A 511 -32.50 11.96 8.13
CA ILE A 511 -32.28 12.91 7.03
C ILE A 511 -32.66 12.25 5.71
N GLY A 512 -33.69 12.78 5.08
CA GLY A 512 -34.05 12.43 3.70
C GLY A 512 -33.43 13.43 2.73
N CYS A 513 -32.73 12.94 1.71
CA CYS A 513 -32.11 13.74 0.66
C CYS A 513 -32.67 13.37 -0.72
N ASN A 514 -32.93 14.37 -1.56
CA ASN A 514 -33.24 14.15 -2.96
C ASN A 514 -32.14 14.73 -3.86
N PHE A 515 -31.69 13.94 -4.82
CA PHE A 515 -30.76 14.35 -5.88
C PHE A 515 -31.52 14.57 -7.18
N SER A 516 -31.27 15.70 -7.81
CA SER A 516 -31.82 15.99 -9.13
C SER A 516 -30.85 15.57 -10.23
N SER A 517 -31.25 14.65 -11.09
CA SER A 517 -30.48 14.29 -12.29
C SER A 517 -30.39 15.44 -13.30
N LYS A 518 -31.33 16.39 -13.25
CA LYS A 518 -31.40 17.56 -14.11
C LYS A 518 -30.34 18.62 -13.73
N THR A 519 -30.24 18.93 -12.44
CA THR A 519 -29.29 19.94 -11.94
C THR A 519 -27.96 19.35 -11.50
N GLY A 520 -27.93 18.06 -11.19
CA GLY A 520 -26.74 17.34 -10.71
C GLY A 520 -26.32 17.74 -9.30
N THR A 521 -27.27 18.18 -8.48
CA THR A 521 -27.04 18.55 -7.08
C THR A 521 -28.19 18.09 -6.19
N ILE A 522 -28.03 18.28 -4.89
CA ILE A 522 -29.11 18.08 -3.92
C ILE A 522 -30.12 19.23 -4.12
N ASP A 523 -31.38 18.88 -4.35
CA ASP A 523 -32.49 19.82 -4.51
C ASP A 523 -33.62 19.61 -3.48
N GLY A 524 -33.46 18.61 -2.61
CA GLY A 524 -34.37 18.38 -1.48
C GLY A 524 -33.61 17.85 -0.26
N TRP A 525 -33.88 18.45 0.90
CA TRP A 525 -33.34 18.04 2.19
C TRP A 525 -34.39 18.18 3.27
N LYS A 526 -34.68 17.11 3.98
CA LYS A 526 -35.61 17.10 5.10
C LYS A 526 -35.00 16.33 6.27
N MET A 527 -35.24 16.86 7.48
CA MET A 527 -34.70 16.25 8.68
C MET A 527 -35.72 16.22 9.83
N LYS A 528 -35.52 15.25 10.70
CA LYS A 528 -36.27 15.08 11.95
C LYS A 528 -35.32 14.81 13.12
#